data_0e92d7f9515bae5cf0cfa31d6067a8ff
#
_entry.id   0e92d7f9515bae5cf0cfa31d6067a8ff
#
_cell.length_a   1.000
_cell.length_b   1.000
_cell.length_c   1.000
_cell.angle_alpha   90.00
_cell.angle_beta   90.00
_cell.angle_gamma   90.00
#
_symmetry.space_group_name_H-M   'P 1'
#
loop_
_entity.id
_entity.type
_entity.pdbx_description
1 polymer ?
#
loop_
_entity_poly.entity_id
_entity_poly.type
_entity_poly.pdbx_seq_one_letter_code
_entity_poly.pdbx_strand_id
1 'polypeptide(L)'
;MKKIALWCAIVAWIFQAGSAWAADIALTTIGQSPDAVMVKVLLKRLGLNATYEPLLKAEALGAEKVLIAVVGGSTKGLGAAGINAEDEKARAVSLLEAAKGKNLHILVMHVGGEGRRGSLSDMFIQTAVPYGEEIILVQGANADGIFTKLAGNAPLVEVASVSAAQGPLGDVLKRWHVMP
;
A
#
# COMPACT_ATOMS: atom_id res chain seq x y z
N MET A 1 22.15 14.44 70.73
CA MET A 1 21.98 15.16 69.46
C MET A 1 22.09 14.11 68.35
N LYS A 2 20.93 13.64 67.83
CA LYS A 2 20.84 12.57 66.85
C LYS A 2 20.63 13.21 65.45
N LYS A 3 21.59 13.04 64.55
CA LYS A 3 21.50 13.50 63.15
C LYS A 3 20.65 12.49 62.34
N ILE A 4 19.47 12.91 61.89
CA ILE A 4 18.62 12.16 61.01
C ILE A 4 19.10 12.45 59.58
N ALA A 5 19.67 11.44 58.91
CA ALA A 5 20.02 11.50 57.50
C ALA A 5 18.78 11.18 56.66
N LEU A 6 18.32 12.17 55.92
CA LEU A 6 17.16 12.08 54.98
C LEU A 6 17.65 11.49 53.66
N TRP A 7 17.32 10.24 53.35
CA TRP A 7 17.59 9.61 52.08
C TRP A 7 16.48 9.96 51.11
N CYS A 8 16.75 10.85 50.16
CA CYS A 8 15.87 11.09 49.01
C CYS A 8 16.07 9.97 47.98
N ALA A 9 15.13 9.04 47.90
CA ALA A 9 15.07 8.06 46.85
C ALA A 9 14.47 8.74 45.59
N ILE A 10 15.31 9.05 44.62
CA ILE A 10 14.88 9.49 43.30
C ILE A 10 14.45 8.25 42.51
N VAL A 11 13.13 8.03 42.41
CA VAL A 11 12.56 7.03 41.52
C VAL A 11 12.62 7.59 40.11
N ALA A 12 13.64 7.19 39.35
CA ALA A 12 13.72 7.46 37.93
C ALA A 12 12.66 6.63 37.22
N TRP A 13 11.56 7.24 36.81
CA TRP A 13 10.61 6.67 35.88
C TRP A 13 11.27 6.58 34.51
N ILE A 14 11.78 5.40 34.16
CA ILE A 14 12.21 5.10 32.81
C ILE A 14 10.92 4.96 31.98
N PHE A 15 10.54 6.04 31.28
CA PHE A 15 9.59 5.95 30.18
C PHE A 15 10.25 5.07 29.12
N GLN A 16 9.94 3.80 29.13
CA GLN A 16 10.14 2.98 27.94
C GLN A 16 9.14 3.50 26.89
N ALA A 17 9.60 4.43 26.07
CA ALA A 17 8.95 4.71 24.80
C ALA A 17 9.01 3.41 24.01
N GLY A 18 7.94 2.62 24.08
CA GLY A 18 7.75 1.49 23.22
C GLY A 18 7.86 2.03 21.80
N SER A 19 8.93 1.66 21.11
CA SER A 19 9.04 1.91 19.68
C SER A 19 7.82 1.23 19.05
N ALA A 20 6.79 2.00 18.75
CA ALA A 20 5.78 1.55 17.82
C ALA A 20 6.54 1.25 16.54
N TRP A 21 6.75 -0.01 16.24
CA TRP A 21 7.36 -0.44 14.99
C TRP A 21 6.46 0.11 13.90
N ALA A 22 6.90 1.16 13.24
CA ALA A 22 6.24 1.65 12.04
C ALA A 22 6.13 0.46 11.10
N ALA A 23 4.93 0.23 10.56
CA ALA A 23 4.77 -0.85 9.60
C ALA A 23 5.66 -0.56 8.39
N ASP A 24 6.47 -1.52 7.97
CA ASP A 24 7.34 -1.37 6.80
C ASP A 24 6.55 -1.20 5.50
N ILE A 25 5.23 -1.38 5.56
CA ILE A 25 4.33 -1.39 4.41
C ILE A 25 3.23 -0.35 4.59
N ALA A 26 3.16 0.59 3.65
CA ALA A 26 2.00 1.43 3.42
C ALA A 26 1.09 0.73 2.40
N LEU A 27 -0.20 0.61 2.70
CA LEU A 27 -1.22 0.07 1.81
C LEU A 27 -2.27 1.14 1.56
N THR A 28 -2.56 1.42 0.31
CA THR A 28 -3.62 2.35 -0.09
C THR A 28 -4.41 1.84 -1.28
N THR A 29 -5.56 2.44 -1.53
CA THR A 29 -6.29 2.27 -2.78
C THR A 29 -6.04 3.48 -3.70
N ILE A 30 -6.03 3.24 -5.01
CA ILE A 30 -6.03 4.28 -6.03
C ILE A 30 -7.28 4.11 -6.87
N GLY A 31 -8.19 5.08 -6.78
CA GLY A 31 -9.53 5.04 -7.37
C GLY A 31 -10.62 4.58 -6.40
N GLN A 32 -10.32 4.45 -5.13
CA GLN A 32 -11.25 4.19 -4.01
C GLN A 32 -12.05 2.89 -4.16
N SER A 33 -11.48 1.86 -4.84
CA SER A 33 -12.02 0.52 -4.82
C SER A 33 -11.86 -0.12 -3.44
N PRO A 34 -12.83 -0.92 -2.96
CA PRO A 34 -12.70 -1.65 -1.70
C PRO A 34 -11.67 -2.81 -1.75
N ASP A 35 -11.09 -3.06 -2.91
CA ASP A 35 -10.24 -4.22 -3.18
C ASP A 35 -8.96 -4.23 -2.31
N ALA A 36 -8.48 -3.07 -1.86
CA ALA A 36 -7.35 -2.96 -0.94
C ALA A 36 -7.58 -3.68 0.40
N VAL A 37 -8.83 -3.81 0.84
CA VAL A 37 -9.15 -4.56 2.06
C VAL A 37 -8.82 -6.05 1.89
N MET A 38 -9.00 -6.61 0.69
CA MET A 38 -8.61 -7.98 0.39
C MET A 38 -7.10 -8.16 0.44
N VAL A 39 -6.33 -7.21 -0.10
CA VAL A 39 -4.86 -7.23 -0.02
C VAL A 39 -4.38 -7.11 1.44
N LYS A 40 -5.04 -6.29 2.26
CA LYS A 40 -4.77 -6.23 3.71
C LYS A 40 -4.94 -7.60 4.38
N VAL A 41 -5.96 -8.37 4.00
CA VAL A 41 -6.18 -9.74 4.51
C VAL A 41 -5.05 -10.67 4.06
N LEU A 42 -4.57 -10.56 2.81
CA LEU A 42 -3.44 -11.36 2.32
C LEU A 42 -2.15 -11.06 3.12
N LEU A 43 -1.85 -9.78 3.36
CA LEU A 43 -0.70 -9.38 4.19
C LEU A 43 -0.80 -9.96 5.60
N LYS A 44 -1.99 -9.88 6.23
CA LYS A 44 -2.20 -10.47 7.54
C LYS A 44 -1.99 -11.99 7.55
N ARG A 45 -2.39 -12.71 6.50
CA ARG A 45 -2.13 -14.15 6.36
C ARG A 45 -0.64 -14.47 6.19
N LEU A 46 0.13 -13.55 5.64
CA LEU A 46 1.60 -13.64 5.57
C LEU A 46 2.29 -13.25 6.88
N GLY A 47 1.53 -12.93 7.94
CA GLY A 47 2.08 -12.48 9.23
C GLY A 47 2.57 -11.03 9.22
N LEU A 48 2.20 -10.25 8.21
CA LEU A 48 2.65 -8.86 8.03
C LEU A 48 1.57 -7.86 8.45
N ASN A 49 2.02 -6.77 9.05
CA ASN A 49 1.20 -5.60 9.31
C ASN A 49 1.49 -4.52 8.28
N ALA A 50 0.43 -3.87 7.82
CA ALA A 50 0.53 -2.71 6.94
C ALA A 50 -0.30 -1.56 7.52
N THR A 51 0.20 -0.35 7.39
CA THR A 51 -0.60 0.85 7.62
C THR A 51 -1.55 1.01 6.43
N TYR A 52 -2.83 0.77 6.67
CA TYR A 52 -3.86 0.91 5.62
C TYR A 52 -4.58 2.24 5.76
N GLU A 53 -4.41 3.09 4.77
CA GLU A 53 -5.09 4.38 4.67
C GLU A 53 -5.61 4.59 3.24
N PRO A 54 -6.96 4.54 3.01
CA PRO A 54 -7.53 4.68 1.67
C PRO A 54 -7.20 6.02 1.00
N LEU A 55 -7.11 7.09 1.78
CA LEU A 55 -6.79 8.43 1.32
C LEU A 55 -5.36 8.84 1.69
N LEU A 56 -4.43 7.88 1.72
CA LEU A 56 -3.03 8.16 2.05
C LEU A 56 -2.48 9.29 1.18
N LYS A 57 -1.92 10.30 1.84
CA LYS A 57 -1.31 11.46 1.21
C LYS A 57 0.21 11.37 1.22
N ALA A 58 0.85 12.09 0.33
CA ALA A 58 2.31 12.12 0.18
C ALA A 58 3.04 12.52 1.46
N GLU A 59 2.51 13.50 2.20
CA GLU A 59 3.09 14.01 3.45
C GLU A 59 2.95 13.04 4.62
N ALA A 60 2.06 12.06 4.52
CA ALA A 60 1.87 11.03 5.53
C ALA A 60 2.79 9.81 5.34
N LEU A 61 3.52 9.72 4.21
CA LEU A 61 4.55 8.70 4.04
C LEU A 61 5.70 8.95 5.01
N GLY A 62 5.93 7.96 5.89
CA GLY A 62 6.95 7.99 6.93
C GLY A 62 8.21 7.19 6.57
N ALA A 63 8.51 6.18 7.38
CA ALA A 63 9.68 5.31 7.27
C ALA A 63 9.35 3.95 6.61
N GLU A 64 8.24 3.85 5.92
CA GLU A 64 7.87 2.65 5.17
C GLU A 64 8.92 2.36 4.10
N LYS A 65 9.08 1.07 3.78
CA LYS A 65 9.97 0.59 2.72
C LYS A 65 9.20 0.31 1.43
N VAL A 66 7.92 0.02 1.57
CA VAL A 66 7.05 -0.40 0.47
C VAL A 66 5.74 0.36 0.49
N LEU A 67 5.33 0.85 -0.67
CA LEU A 67 3.97 1.30 -0.95
C LEU A 67 3.26 0.24 -1.80
N ILE A 68 2.19 -0.33 -1.28
CA ILE A 68 1.28 -1.18 -2.05
C ILE A 68 0.10 -0.34 -2.50
N ALA A 69 0.03 -0.09 -3.79
CA ALA A 69 -1.03 0.69 -4.45
C ALA A 69 -2.03 -0.27 -5.11
N VAL A 70 -3.21 -0.45 -4.50
CA VAL A 70 -4.27 -1.28 -5.06
C VAL A 70 -5.15 -0.41 -5.96
N VAL A 71 -5.08 -0.66 -7.27
CA VAL A 71 -5.71 0.20 -8.27
C VAL A 71 -7.07 -0.33 -8.70
N GLY A 72 -8.06 0.55 -8.74
CA GLY A 72 -9.41 0.25 -9.23
C GLY A 72 -10.38 1.38 -8.94
N GLY A 73 -11.13 1.81 -9.96
CA GLY A 73 -12.11 2.89 -9.85
C GLY A 73 -13.42 2.43 -9.19
N SER A 74 -13.94 3.23 -8.26
CA SER A 74 -15.25 3.02 -7.64
C SER A 74 -15.96 4.34 -7.45
N THR A 75 -16.98 4.61 -8.26
CA THR A 75 -17.83 5.80 -8.11
C THR A 75 -18.45 5.88 -6.72
N LYS A 76 -18.90 4.73 -6.17
CA LYS A 76 -19.42 4.66 -4.81
C LYS A 76 -18.34 4.96 -3.77
N GLY A 77 -17.12 4.47 -3.98
CA GLY A 77 -15.97 4.72 -3.08
C GLY A 77 -15.56 6.19 -3.08
N LEU A 78 -15.45 6.79 -4.27
CA LEU A 78 -15.17 8.23 -4.41
C LEU A 78 -16.22 9.09 -3.70
N GLY A 79 -17.52 8.78 -3.93
CA GLY A 79 -18.61 9.49 -3.26
C GLY A 79 -18.58 9.32 -1.74
N ALA A 80 -18.28 8.13 -1.23
CA ALA A 80 -18.15 7.88 0.21
C ALA A 80 -16.95 8.61 0.82
N ALA A 81 -15.88 8.79 0.06
CA ALA A 81 -14.70 9.56 0.45
C ALA A 81 -14.89 11.08 0.32
N GLY A 82 -15.98 11.53 -0.31
CA GLY A 82 -16.26 12.95 -0.53
C GLY A 82 -15.32 13.63 -1.54
N ILE A 83 -14.75 12.85 -2.48
CA ILE A 83 -13.83 13.35 -3.50
C ILE A 83 -14.31 12.98 -4.90
N ASN A 84 -13.88 13.74 -5.90
CA ASN A 84 -14.10 13.41 -7.29
C ASN A 84 -12.92 12.63 -7.89
N ALA A 85 -13.04 12.22 -9.14
CA ALA A 85 -12.04 11.41 -9.82
C ALA A 85 -10.74 12.19 -10.12
N GLU A 86 -10.84 13.48 -10.40
CA GLU A 86 -9.72 14.37 -10.66
C GLU A 86 -8.88 14.60 -9.38
N ASP A 87 -9.54 14.86 -8.25
CA ASP A 87 -8.88 15.04 -6.95
C ASP A 87 -8.18 13.73 -6.54
N GLU A 88 -8.82 12.58 -6.73
CA GLU A 88 -8.21 11.28 -6.46
C GLU A 88 -7.01 11.00 -7.37
N LYS A 89 -7.09 11.35 -8.64
CA LYS A 89 -5.96 11.23 -9.56
C LYS A 89 -4.80 12.12 -9.12
N ALA A 90 -5.07 13.37 -8.75
CA ALA A 90 -4.04 14.30 -8.26
C ALA A 90 -3.38 13.77 -6.96
N ARG A 91 -4.19 13.27 -6.01
CA ARG A 91 -3.68 12.62 -4.79
C ARG A 91 -2.79 11.42 -5.12
N ALA A 92 -3.23 10.56 -6.04
CA ALA A 92 -2.49 9.37 -6.43
C ALA A 92 -1.14 9.72 -7.06
N VAL A 93 -1.09 10.67 -7.99
CA VAL A 93 0.16 11.13 -8.61
C VAL A 93 1.11 11.68 -7.55
N SER A 94 0.65 12.59 -6.69
CA SER A 94 1.47 13.18 -5.62
C SER A 94 2.05 12.11 -4.69
N LEU A 95 1.23 11.11 -4.30
CA LEU A 95 1.66 10.00 -3.45
C LEU A 95 2.72 9.13 -4.12
N LEU A 96 2.51 8.75 -5.38
CA LEU A 96 3.43 7.88 -6.13
C LEU A 96 4.76 8.56 -6.41
N GLU A 97 4.73 9.85 -6.74
CA GLU A 97 5.95 10.67 -6.90
C GLU A 97 6.72 10.78 -5.58
N ALA A 98 6.01 11.02 -4.47
CA ALA A 98 6.63 11.08 -3.15
C ALA A 98 7.25 9.74 -2.74
N ALA A 99 6.56 8.61 -2.98
CA ALA A 99 7.09 7.29 -2.72
C ALA A 99 8.37 7.02 -3.52
N LYS A 100 8.36 7.35 -4.82
CA LYS A 100 9.55 7.25 -5.67
C LYS A 100 10.69 8.16 -5.19
N GLY A 101 10.38 9.40 -4.83
CA GLY A 101 11.37 10.36 -4.32
C GLY A 101 11.99 9.95 -2.98
N LYS A 102 11.27 9.17 -2.18
CA LYS A 102 11.76 8.57 -0.92
C LYS A 102 12.41 7.20 -1.11
N ASN A 103 12.52 6.69 -2.34
CA ASN A 103 13.04 5.36 -2.70
C ASN A 103 12.25 4.21 -2.04
N LEU A 104 10.94 4.36 -1.86
CA LEU A 104 10.09 3.24 -1.50
C LEU A 104 9.94 2.32 -2.71
N HIS A 105 9.93 1.01 -2.48
CA HIS A 105 9.45 0.07 -3.48
C HIS A 105 7.96 0.25 -3.72
N ILE A 106 7.52 0.23 -4.96
CA ILE A 106 6.11 0.43 -5.33
C ILE A 106 5.58 -0.85 -5.98
N LEU A 107 4.66 -1.52 -5.27
CA LEU A 107 3.90 -2.65 -5.80
C LEU A 107 2.52 -2.17 -6.24
N VAL A 108 2.18 -2.36 -7.51
CA VAL A 108 0.83 -2.11 -8.01
C VAL A 108 0.05 -3.42 -8.06
N MET A 109 -1.14 -3.44 -7.49
CA MET A 109 -2.02 -4.61 -7.52
C MET A 109 -3.38 -4.25 -8.10
N HIS A 110 -3.91 -5.12 -8.98
CA HIS A 110 -5.31 -5.04 -9.41
C HIS A 110 -5.96 -6.40 -9.18
N VAL A 111 -6.71 -6.51 -8.10
CA VAL A 111 -7.26 -7.78 -7.63
C VAL A 111 -8.74 -7.99 -7.95
N GLY A 112 -9.36 -7.03 -8.62
CA GLY A 112 -10.75 -7.11 -9.03
C GLY A 112 -10.99 -7.88 -10.34
N GLY A 113 -9.94 -8.24 -11.07
CA GLY A 113 -10.03 -8.93 -12.36
C GLY A 113 -10.79 -8.12 -13.42
N GLU A 114 -11.36 -8.83 -14.41
CA GLU A 114 -12.14 -8.22 -15.49
C GLU A 114 -13.33 -7.40 -14.96
N GLY A 115 -14.01 -7.88 -13.92
CA GLY A 115 -15.20 -7.23 -13.35
C GLY A 115 -14.95 -5.85 -12.74
N ARG A 116 -13.69 -5.46 -12.54
CA ARG A 116 -13.27 -4.14 -12.05
C ARG A 116 -12.63 -3.26 -13.12
N ARG A 117 -12.65 -3.69 -14.37
CA ARG A 117 -12.20 -2.88 -15.50
C ARG A 117 -13.31 -1.92 -15.93
N GLY A 118 -12.96 -0.91 -16.67
CA GLY A 118 -13.86 0.13 -17.21
C GLY A 118 -13.20 1.50 -17.15
N SER A 119 -13.79 2.50 -17.80
CA SER A 119 -13.19 3.83 -18.03
C SER A 119 -12.62 4.48 -16.77
N LEU A 120 -13.35 4.41 -15.64
CA LEU A 120 -12.88 4.97 -14.38
C LEU A 120 -11.68 4.21 -13.82
N SER A 121 -11.72 2.88 -13.83
CA SER A 121 -10.58 2.06 -13.39
C SER A 121 -9.38 2.24 -14.30
N ASP A 122 -9.60 2.29 -15.61
CA ASP A 122 -8.55 2.41 -16.62
C ASP A 122 -7.79 3.74 -16.50
N MET A 123 -8.49 4.82 -16.14
CA MET A 123 -7.86 6.10 -15.81
C MET A 123 -6.87 5.96 -14.63
N PHE A 124 -7.27 5.27 -13.56
CA PHE A 124 -6.39 5.05 -12.40
C PHE A 124 -5.29 4.03 -12.68
N ILE A 125 -5.56 3.01 -13.51
CA ILE A 125 -4.55 2.07 -14.00
C ILE A 125 -3.46 2.81 -14.77
N GLN A 126 -3.85 3.70 -15.71
CA GLN A 126 -2.92 4.55 -16.46
C GLN A 126 -2.10 5.48 -15.55
N THR A 127 -2.68 5.89 -14.43
CA THR A 127 -2.01 6.76 -13.46
C THR A 127 -0.98 5.99 -12.63
N ALA A 128 -1.32 4.78 -12.15
CA ALA A 128 -0.52 4.08 -11.15
C ALA A 128 0.50 3.09 -11.72
N VAL A 129 0.14 2.35 -12.77
CA VAL A 129 0.97 1.25 -13.29
C VAL A 129 2.37 1.69 -13.72
N PRO A 130 2.57 2.88 -14.36
CA PRO A 130 3.91 3.34 -14.73
C PRO A 130 4.89 3.56 -13.56
N TYR A 131 4.39 3.64 -12.34
CA TYR A 131 5.23 3.78 -11.13
C TYR A 131 5.58 2.43 -10.49
N GLY A 132 4.86 1.35 -10.86
CA GLY A 132 5.06 0.02 -10.27
C GLY A 132 6.42 -0.57 -10.64
N GLU A 133 7.18 -1.00 -9.66
CA GLU A 133 8.37 -1.82 -9.85
C GLU A 133 7.99 -3.28 -10.10
N GLU A 134 6.88 -3.72 -9.55
CA GLU A 134 6.24 -5.02 -9.80
C GLU A 134 4.72 -4.86 -9.83
N ILE A 135 4.05 -5.75 -10.58
CA ILE A 135 2.62 -5.68 -10.80
C ILE A 135 2.01 -7.06 -10.59
N ILE A 136 0.97 -7.16 -9.76
CA ILE A 136 0.21 -8.39 -9.52
C ILE A 136 -1.25 -8.16 -9.93
N LEU A 137 -1.75 -9.00 -10.81
CA LEU A 137 -3.10 -8.91 -11.36
C LEU A 137 -3.88 -10.19 -11.10
N VAL A 138 -5.19 -10.06 -10.92
CA VAL A 138 -6.11 -11.18 -11.04
C VAL A 138 -6.51 -11.35 -12.52
N GLN A 139 -6.59 -12.60 -12.95
CA GLN A 139 -6.88 -13.01 -14.32
C GLN A 139 -8.06 -12.27 -14.95
N GLY A 140 -7.91 -11.97 -16.24
CA GLY A 140 -8.88 -11.18 -17.02
C GLY A 140 -8.68 -9.67 -16.93
N ALA A 141 -7.91 -9.17 -15.94
CA ALA A 141 -7.66 -7.74 -15.84
C ALA A 141 -6.86 -7.17 -17.02
N ASN A 142 -6.00 -7.97 -17.62
CA ASN A 142 -5.09 -7.57 -18.69
C ASN A 142 -5.48 -8.14 -20.08
N ALA A 143 -6.75 -8.48 -20.29
CA ALA A 143 -7.21 -9.08 -21.54
C ALA A 143 -6.96 -8.18 -22.79
N ASP A 144 -6.91 -6.88 -22.61
CA ASP A 144 -6.60 -5.88 -23.65
C ASP A 144 -5.13 -5.45 -23.67
N GLY A 145 -4.28 -6.01 -22.80
CA GLY A 145 -2.85 -5.74 -22.73
C GLY A 145 -2.49 -4.37 -22.14
N ILE A 146 -3.43 -3.63 -21.55
CA ILE A 146 -3.15 -2.30 -21.00
C ILE A 146 -2.08 -2.32 -19.92
N PHE A 147 -2.14 -3.29 -18.99
CA PHE A 147 -1.13 -3.40 -17.92
C PHE A 147 0.25 -3.73 -18.49
N THR A 148 0.35 -4.68 -19.42
CA THR A 148 1.62 -5.03 -20.09
C THR A 148 2.23 -3.81 -20.77
N LYS A 149 1.41 -3.02 -21.48
CA LYS A 149 1.87 -1.82 -22.17
C LYS A 149 2.38 -0.76 -21.20
N LEU A 150 1.68 -0.55 -20.08
CA LEU A 150 2.01 0.49 -19.08
C LEU A 150 3.16 0.07 -18.16
N ALA A 151 3.31 -1.21 -17.88
CA ALA A 151 4.36 -1.78 -17.03
C ALA A 151 5.77 -1.61 -17.62
N GLY A 152 5.86 -1.51 -18.95
CA GLY A 152 7.16 -1.47 -19.62
C GLY A 152 7.98 -2.73 -19.33
N ASN A 153 9.09 -2.58 -18.59
CA ASN A 153 9.96 -3.70 -18.20
C ASN A 153 9.66 -4.24 -16.77
N ALA A 154 8.70 -3.65 -16.05
CA ALA A 154 8.37 -4.12 -14.70
C ALA A 154 7.76 -5.53 -14.78
N PRO A 155 8.21 -6.48 -13.93
CA PRO A 155 7.61 -7.80 -13.85
C PRO A 155 6.11 -7.73 -13.57
N LEU A 156 5.33 -8.51 -14.34
CA LEU A 156 3.89 -8.60 -14.22
C LEU A 156 3.49 -10.06 -14.02
N VAL A 157 2.73 -10.33 -12.98
CA VAL A 157 2.23 -11.67 -12.67
C VAL A 157 0.71 -11.64 -12.65
N GLU A 158 0.08 -12.52 -13.44
CA GLU A 158 -1.35 -12.78 -13.39
C GLU A 158 -1.63 -14.05 -12.57
N VAL A 159 -2.61 -13.98 -11.69
CA VAL A 159 -3.04 -15.08 -10.84
C VAL A 159 -4.53 -15.37 -11.01
N ALA A 160 -4.93 -16.61 -10.80
CA ALA A 160 -6.29 -17.04 -11.05
C ALA A 160 -7.34 -16.41 -10.11
N SER A 161 -6.93 -15.97 -8.92
CA SER A 161 -7.84 -15.40 -7.92
C SER A 161 -7.11 -14.49 -6.93
N VAL A 162 -7.88 -13.73 -6.14
CA VAL A 162 -7.32 -12.90 -5.06
C VAL A 162 -6.51 -13.74 -4.07
N SER A 163 -6.99 -14.91 -3.68
CA SER A 163 -6.27 -15.79 -2.75
C SER A 163 -4.96 -16.31 -3.33
N ALA A 164 -4.91 -16.56 -4.63
CA ALA A 164 -3.70 -16.98 -5.32
C ALA A 164 -2.62 -15.86 -5.39
N ALA A 165 -3.01 -14.59 -5.22
CA ALA A 165 -2.07 -13.48 -5.15
C ALA A 165 -1.18 -13.52 -3.89
N GLN A 166 -1.54 -14.31 -2.86
CA GLN A 166 -0.75 -14.40 -1.63
C GLN A 166 0.68 -14.87 -1.87
N GLY A 167 0.89 -15.87 -2.72
CA GLY A 167 2.22 -16.39 -3.05
C GLY A 167 3.11 -15.31 -3.70
N PRO A 168 2.73 -14.79 -4.89
CA PRO A 168 3.50 -13.72 -5.54
C PRO A 168 3.71 -12.50 -4.66
N LEU A 169 2.71 -12.08 -3.86
CA LEU A 169 2.87 -10.97 -2.89
C LEU A 169 3.98 -11.28 -1.87
N GLY A 170 3.99 -12.47 -1.30
CA GLY A 170 5.04 -12.89 -0.38
C GLY A 170 6.43 -12.91 -1.04
N ASP A 171 6.53 -13.42 -2.27
CA ASP A 171 7.78 -13.51 -3.01
C ASP A 171 8.36 -12.11 -3.32
N VAL A 172 7.51 -11.16 -3.71
CA VAL A 172 7.92 -9.75 -3.91
C VAL A 172 8.45 -9.15 -2.61
N LEU A 173 7.71 -9.29 -1.50
CA LEU A 173 8.10 -8.70 -0.22
C LEU A 173 9.37 -9.34 0.37
N LYS A 174 9.64 -10.62 0.08
CA LYS A 174 10.93 -11.27 0.40
C LYS A 174 12.08 -10.68 -0.41
N ARG A 175 11.91 -10.51 -1.73
CA ARG A 175 12.94 -9.88 -2.58
C ARG A 175 13.28 -8.46 -2.11
N TRP A 176 12.32 -7.74 -1.59
CA TRP A 176 12.49 -6.38 -1.06
C TRP A 176 12.89 -6.33 0.43
N HIS A 177 13.20 -7.47 1.04
CA HIS A 177 13.64 -7.60 2.43
C HIS A 177 12.68 -7.00 3.46
N VAL A 178 11.38 -7.07 3.20
CA VAL A 178 10.30 -6.64 4.10
C VAL A 178 9.69 -7.83 4.84
N MET A 179 10.00 -9.02 4.36
CA MET A 179 9.59 -10.29 4.92
C MET A 179 10.80 -11.23 5.00
N PRO A 180 10.96 -12.02 6.09
CA PRO A 180 12.04 -13.01 6.22
C PRO A 180 11.94 -14.13 5.20
#